data_2a599540bfe569fd41acb304060c2e2b
#
_entry.id   2a599540bfe569fd41acb304060c2e2b
#
_cell.length_a   1.000
_cell.length_b   1.000
_cell.length_c   1.000
_cell.angle_alpha   90.00
_cell.angle_beta   90.00
_cell.angle_gamma   90.00
#
_symmetry.space_group_name_H-M   'P 1'
#
loop_
_entity.id
_entity.type
_entity.pdbx_description
1 polymer ?
#
loop_
_entity_poly.entity_id
_entity_poly.type
_entity_poly.pdbx_seq_one_letter_code
_entity_poly.pdbx_strand_id
1 'polypeptide(L)'
;VSTLARMVSSMPRVLFADQLGPHFDDGGQIIIAEVLGPLRRRRYHRQKAHLILSVLRHRVAELGDRVDYRKGESYRELLTGADLEVVNPTSYGLRRLVAELAQQASLTVLPARGFVTSEEDFGSWAQGATSARLLMDNFYRSRREALGILMAEDSKGAWVPEGGRFNFDHDNRQPPPKGRDSLGVEPPWYPREDEIDREVREYL
;
A
#
# COMPACT_ATOMS: atom_id res chain seq x y z
N VAL A 1 -17.34 -8.67 20.60
CA VAL A 1 -16.80 -8.13 19.34
C VAL A 1 -18.00 -7.71 18.53
N SER A 2 -18.35 -6.43 18.56
CA SER A 2 -19.50 -5.87 17.85
C SER A 2 -19.16 -5.81 16.35
N THR A 3 -19.84 -6.60 15.56
CA THR A 3 -19.82 -6.51 14.09
C THR A 3 -20.62 -5.25 13.71
N LEU A 4 -19.96 -4.11 13.67
CA LEU A 4 -20.48 -2.93 12.99
C LEU A 4 -20.65 -3.32 11.51
N ALA A 5 -21.89 -3.46 11.08
CA ALA A 5 -22.20 -3.57 9.66
C ALA A 5 -21.60 -2.35 8.96
N ARG A 6 -20.54 -2.56 8.19
CA ARG A 6 -19.90 -1.52 7.41
C ARG A 6 -20.91 -1.05 6.38
N MET A 7 -21.40 0.16 6.53
CA MET A 7 -22.26 0.77 5.50
C MET A 7 -21.41 0.90 4.23
N VAL A 8 -21.82 0.24 3.18
CA VAL A 8 -21.19 0.35 1.85
C VAL A 8 -21.40 1.78 1.38
N SER A 9 -20.34 2.47 1.03
CA SER A 9 -20.41 3.83 0.50
C SER A 9 -21.22 3.85 -0.80
N SER A 10 -22.05 4.87 -0.98
CA SER A 10 -22.77 5.10 -2.25
C SER A 10 -21.85 5.67 -3.35
N MET A 11 -20.69 6.20 -2.96
CA MET A 11 -19.71 6.75 -3.91
C MET A 11 -18.76 5.64 -4.39
N PRO A 12 -18.44 5.58 -5.69
CA PRO A 12 -17.46 4.64 -6.19
C PRO A 12 -16.07 4.93 -5.65
N ARG A 13 -15.37 3.88 -5.25
CA ARG A 13 -14.01 3.97 -4.73
C ARG A 13 -12.98 3.77 -5.83
N VAL A 14 -12.03 4.68 -5.94
CA VAL A 14 -10.87 4.52 -6.82
C VAL A 14 -9.82 3.64 -6.15
N LEU A 15 -9.37 2.60 -6.83
CA LEU A 15 -8.21 1.80 -6.44
C LEU A 15 -7.03 2.10 -7.36
N PHE A 16 -5.90 2.48 -6.76
CA PHE A 16 -4.64 2.61 -7.46
C PHE A 16 -3.91 1.25 -7.55
N ALA A 17 -2.90 1.15 -8.41
CA ALA A 17 -2.19 -0.12 -8.65
C ALA A 17 -1.50 -0.70 -7.41
N ASP A 18 -1.24 0.09 -6.38
CA ASP A 18 -0.71 -0.31 -5.08
C ASP A 18 -1.79 -0.53 -4.01
N GLN A 19 -3.08 -0.48 -4.39
CA GLN A 19 -4.23 -0.60 -3.50
C GLN A 19 -5.21 -1.70 -3.94
N LEU A 20 -4.73 -2.78 -4.55
CA LEU A 20 -5.59 -3.83 -5.10
C LEU A 20 -5.94 -4.94 -4.09
N GLY A 21 -5.35 -4.91 -2.91
CA GLY A 21 -5.61 -5.90 -1.87
C GLY A 21 -7.06 -5.84 -1.31
N PRO A 22 -7.57 -6.95 -0.74
CA PRO A 22 -8.95 -7.04 -0.27
C PRO A 22 -9.30 -6.04 0.84
N HIS A 23 -8.32 -5.58 1.60
CA HIS A 23 -8.52 -4.58 2.66
C HIS A 23 -8.83 -3.17 2.14
N PHE A 24 -8.70 -2.92 0.83
CA PHE A 24 -9.13 -1.67 0.18
C PHE A 24 -10.57 -1.75 -0.35
N ASP A 25 -11.14 -2.94 -0.42
CA ASP A 25 -12.48 -3.22 -0.96
C ASP A 25 -13.51 -3.36 0.18
N ASP A 26 -14.49 -2.48 0.23
CA ASP A 26 -15.58 -2.51 1.21
C ASP A 26 -16.89 -3.08 0.62
N GLY A 27 -16.85 -3.68 -0.56
CA GLY A 27 -18.00 -4.32 -1.21
C GLY A 27 -18.81 -3.41 -2.14
N GLY A 28 -18.50 -2.11 -2.25
CA GLY A 28 -19.16 -1.14 -3.11
C GLY A 28 -18.66 -1.14 -4.57
N GLN A 29 -19.08 -0.13 -5.32
CA GLN A 29 -18.60 0.13 -6.68
C GLN A 29 -17.16 0.59 -6.66
N ILE A 30 -16.36 0.11 -7.59
CA ILE A 30 -14.92 0.37 -7.69
C ILE A 30 -14.60 0.96 -9.06
N ILE A 31 -13.71 1.93 -9.10
CA ILE A 31 -13.08 2.43 -10.33
C ILE A 31 -11.63 1.97 -10.33
N ILE A 32 -11.22 1.31 -11.41
CA ILE A 32 -9.81 1.01 -11.69
C ILE A 32 -9.41 1.73 -12.96
N ALA A 33 -8.39 2.58 -12.85
CA ALA A 33 -7.88 3.35 -13.98
C ALA A 33 -6.51 2.80 -14.43
N GLU A 34 -6.45 2.22 -15.62
CA GLU A 34 -5.21 1.84 -16.29
C GLU A 34 -4.64 3.06 -17.01
N VAL A 35 -3.57 3.64 -16.46
CA VAL A 35 -2.95 4.85 -17.00
C VAL A 35 -1.61 4.54 -17.66
N LEU A 36 -1.46 4.93 -18.92
CA LEU A 36 -0.30 4.61 -19.75
C LEU A 36 0.75 5.72 -19.76
N GLY A 37 0.36 6.96 -19.50
CA GLY A 37 1.27 8.10 -19.51
C GLY A 37 2.50 7.94 -18.62
N PRO A 38 2.41 7.44 -17.37
CA PRO A 38 3.58 7.15 -16.54
C PRO A 38 4.51 6.10 -17.14
N LEU A 39 3.97 5.05 -17.76
CA LEU A 39 4.76 3.99 -18.39
C LEU A 39 5.51 4.50 -19.62
N ARG A 40 4.93 5.44 -20.37
CA ARG A 40 5.54 6.07 -21.54
C ARG A 40 6.62 7.11 -21.16
N ARG A 41 6.36 7.90 -20.12
CA ARG A 41 7.29 8.94 -19.67
C ARG A 41 8.50 8.39 -18.92
N ARG A 42 8.34 7.29 -18.18
CA ARG A 42 9.42 6.63 -17.45
C ARG A 42 9.71 5.30 -18.14
N ARG A 43 10.97 5.04 -18.42
CA ARG A 43 11.40 3.75 -18.96
C ARG A 43 11.30 2.69 -17.87
N TYR A 44 10.10 2.16 -17.66
CA TYR A 44 9.92 1.03 -16.78
C TYR A 44 10.58 -0.22 -17.38
N HIS A 45 11.17 -1.04 -16.53
CA HIS A 45 11.57 -2.39 -16.96
C HIS A 45 10.30 -3.14 -17.40
N ARG A 46 10.40 -3.87 -18.54
CA ARG A 46 9.24 -4.56 -19.14
C ARG A 46 8.52 -5.48 -18.16
N GLN A 47 9.27 -6.25 -17.34
CA GLN A 47 8.68 -7.11 -16.30
C GLN A 47 7.88 -6.32 -15.26
N LYS A 48 8.35 -5.13 -14.87
CA LYS A 48 7.61 -4.28 -13.93
C LYS A 48 6.33 -3.73 -14.55
N ALA A 49 6.37 -3.30 -15.80
CA ALA A 49 5.18 -2.83 -16.51
C ALA A 49 4.17 -3.99 -16.68
N HIS A 50 4.65 -5.16 -17.05
CA HIS A 50 3.85 -6.38 -17.16
C HIS A 50 3.17 -6.69 -15.83
N LEU A 51 3.90 -6.76 -14.72
CA LEU A 51 3.32 -7.02 -13.40
C LEU A 51 2.22 -6.02 -13.05
N ILE A 52 2.47 -4.70 -13.23
CA ILE A 52 1.50 -3.65 -12.88
C ILE A 52 0.20 -3.81 -13.68
N LEU A 53 0.30 -4.03 -14.99
CA LEU A 53 -0.87 -4.16 -15.85
C LEU A 53 -1.60 -5.48 -15.61
N SER A 54 -0.87 -6.58 -15.43
CA SER A 54 -1.45 -7.89 -15.13
C SER A 54 -2.26 -7.86 -13.82
N VAL A 55 -1.70 -7.36 -12.73
CA VAL A 55 -2.43 -7.32 -11.46
C VAL A 55 -3.66 -6.40 -11.50
N LEU A 56 -3.61 -5.29 -12.26
CA LEU A 56 -4.78 -4.44 -12.48
C LEU A 56 -5.88 -5.20 -13.22
N ARG A 57 -5.55 -5.87 -14.32
CA ARG A 57 -6.53 -6.59 -15.14
C ARG A 57 -7.08 -7.82 -14.45
N HIS A 58 -6.27 -8.55 -13.69
CA HIS A 58 -6.74 -9.63 -12.82
C HIS A 58 -7.73 -9.11 -11.78
N ARG A 59 -7.43 -7.97 -11.15
CA ARG A 59 -8.36 -7.39 -10.18
C ARG A 59 -9.66 -6.93 -10.82
N VAL A 60 -9.62 -6.42 -12.04
CA VAL A 60 -10.83 -6.09 -12.83
C VAL A 60 -11.66 -7.35 -13.09
N ALA A 61 -11.04 -8.44 -13.53
CA ALA A 61 -11.72 -9.71 -13.77
C ALA A 61 -12.33 -10.31 -12.48
N GLU A 62 -11.64 -10.22 -11.37
CA GLU A 62 -12.11 -10.70 -10.06
C GLU A 62 -13.32 -9.89 -9.55
N LEU A 63 -13.34 -8.58 -9.76
CA LEU A 63 -14.42 -7.69 -9.30
C LEU A 63 -15.70 -7.78 -10.16
N GLY A 64 -15.56 -8.19 -11.42
CA GLY A 64 -16.68 -8.35 -12.34
C GLY A 64 -17.52 -7.07 -12.51
N ASP A 65 -18.83 -7.16 -12.36
CA ASP A 65 -19.78 -6.06 -12.55
C ASP A 65 -19.64 -4.91 -11.53
N ARG A 66 -18.83 -5.09 -10.49
CA ARG A 66 -18.58 -4.06 -9.48
C ARG A 66 -17.52 -3.04 -9.89
N VAL A 67 -16.85 -3.23 -11.05
CA VAL A 67 -15.76 -2.37 -11.47
C VAL A 67 -16.11 -1.56 -12.70
N ASP A 68 -15.90 -0.25 -12.62
CA ASP A 68 -15.81 0.65 -13.76
C ASP A 68 -14.33 0.73 -14.17
N TYR A 69 -13.97 0.00 -15.22
CA TYR A 69 -12.61 -0.08 -15.72
C TYR A 69 -12.37 0.97 -16.80
N ARG A 70 -11.45 1.89 -16.51
CA ARG A 70 -11.13 3.01 -17.39
C ARG A 70 -9.70 2.94 -17.88
N LYS A 71 -9.48 3.24 -19.17
CA LYS A 71 -8.14 3.31 -19.79
C LYS A 71 -7.89 4.70 -20.34
N GLY A 72 -6.68 5.25 -20.13
CA GLY A 72 -6.31 6.56 -20.65
C GLY A 72 -4.87 6.95 -20.33
N GLU A 73 -4.53 8.19 -20.63
CA GLU A 73 -3.15 8.68 -20.46
C GLU A 73 -2.85 9.13 -19.03
N SER A 74 -3.87 9.56 -18.26
CA SER A 74 -3.65 10.06 -16.91
C SER A 74 -4.84 9.81 -15.98
N TYR A 75 -4.58 9.67 -14.69
CA TYR A 75 -5.62 9.64 -13.65
C TYR A 75 -6.47 10.91 -13.68
N ARG A 76 -5.87 12.07 -13.95
CA ARG A 76 -6.61 13.33 -14.00
C ARG A 76 -7.70 13.31 -15.07
N GLU A 77 -7.37 12.84 -16.27
CA GLU A 77 -8.33 12.66 -17.37
C GLU A 77 -9.48 11.74 -16.98
N LEU A 78 -9.17 10.61 -16.35
CA LEU A 78 -10.14 9.54 -16.09
C LEU A 78 -11.00 9.77 -14.83
N LEU A 79 -10.57 10.63 -13.90
CA LEU A 79 -11.20 10.80 -12.59
C LEU A 79 -11.82 12.19 -12.37
N THR A 80 -11.63 13.14 -13.28
CA THR A 80 -12.20 14.50 -13.15
C THR A 80 -13.73 14.48 -13.30
N GLY A 81 -14.41 15.27 -12.47
CA GLY A 81 -15.86 15.55 -12.60
C GLY A 81 -16.79 14.50 -12.01
N ALA A 82 -16.28 13.52 -11.29
CA ALA A 82 -17.09 12.52 -10.59
C ALA A 82 -16.97 12.65 -9.05
N ASP A 83 -18.06 12.36 -8.35
CA ASP A 83 -18.04 12.18 -6.90
C ASP A 83 -17.37 10.85 -6.59
N LEU A 84 -16.25 10.87 -5.88
CA LEU A 84 -15.36 9.74 -5.71
C LEU A 84 -14.92 9.58 -4.26
N GLU A 85 -14.56 8.35 -3.92
CA GLU A 85 -13.89 8.01 -2.68
C GLU A 85 -12.51 7.42 -3.02
N VAL A 86 -11.47 7.85 -2.29
CA VAL A 86 -10.13 7.27 -2.40
C VAL A 86 -9.57 6.97 -1.02
N VAL A 87 -8.84 5.88 -0.88
CA VAL A 87 -8.00 5.66 0.30
C VAL A 87 -6.71 6.46 0.10
N ASN A 88 -6.31 7.25 1.11
CA ASN A 88 -5.11 8.09 1.04
C ASN A 88 -3.92 7.25 0.58
N PRO A 89 -3.35 7.55 -0.62
CA PRO A 89 -2.27 6.73 -1.17
C PRO A 89 -0.95 6.96 -0.45
N THR A 90 -0.07 5.96 -0.49
CA THR A 90 1.23 6.02 0.19
C THR A 90 2.28 6.78 -0.62
N SER A 91 2.14 6.84 -1.94
CA SER A 91 3.12 7.53 -2.78
C SER A 91 2.89 9.04 -2.79
N TYR A 92 3.97 9.81 -2.67
CA TYR A 92 3.94 11.28 -2.70
C TYR A 92 3.26 11.83 -3.97
N GLY A 93 3.54 11.23 -5.13
CA GLY A 93 2.95 11.66 -6.41
C GLY A 93 1.44 11.47 -6.46
N LEU A 94 0.92 10.35 -5.95
CA LEU A 94 -0.52 10.10 -5.91
C LEU A 94 -1.21 10.97 -4.85
N ARG A 95 -0.59 11.21 -3.69
CA ARG A 95 -1.15 12.14 -2.69
C ARG A 95 -1.33 13.55 -3.24
N ARG A 96 -0.33 14.03 -3.97
CA ARG A 96 -0.42 15.33 -4.64
C ARG A 96 -1.53 15.38 -5.67
N LEU A 97 -1.68 14.33 -6.48
CA LEU A 97 -2.78 14.21 -7.43
C LEU A 97 -4.15 14.20 -6.72
N VAL A 98 -4.30 13.42 -5.65
CA VAL A 98 -5.54 13.35 -4.86
C VAL A 98 -5.89 14.72 -4.27
N ALA A 99 -4.90 15.45 -3.73
CA ALA A 99 -5.12 16.82 -3.24
C ALA A 99 -5.54 17.80 -4.34
N GLU A 100 -4.99 17.67 -5.55
CA GLU A 100 -5.39 18.46 -6.71
C GLU A 100 -6.83 18.13 -7.17
N LEU A 101 -7.18 16.86 -7.23
CA LEU A 101 -8.54 16.40 -7.61
C LEU A 101 -9.57 16.85 -6.58
N ALA A 102 -9.26 16.81 -5.29
CA ALA A 102 -10.15 17.26 -4.23
C ALA A 102 -10.50 18.76 -4.28
N GLN A 103 -9.72 19.56 -5.00
CA GLN A 103 -10.03 20.97 -5.23
C GLN A 103 -11.02 21.18 -6.38
N GLN A 104 -11.24 20.19 -7.23
CA GLN A 104 -12.00 20.29 -8.47
C GLN A 104 -13.29 19.45 -8.49
N ALA A 105 -13.43 18.53 -7.55
CA ALA A 105 -14.56 17.60 -7.49
C ALA A 105 -14.87 17.22 -6.03
N SER A 106 -16.05 16.61 -5.82
CA SER A 106 -16.43 16.01 -4.53
C SER A 106 -15.63 14.73 -4.30
N LEU A 107 -14.45 14.85 -3.71
CA LEU A 107 -13.55 13.74 -3.44
C LEU A 107 -13.42 13.51 -1.93
N THR A 108 -13.90 12.35 -1.47
CA THR A 108 -13.72 11.92 -0.08
C THR A 108 -12.42 11.14 0.05
N VAL A 109 -11.50 11.64 0.88
CA VAL A 109 -10.23 10.97 1.16
C VAL A 109 -10.33 10.21 2.48
N LEU A 110 -10.27 8.89 2.40
CA LEU A 110 -10.27 8.01 3.56
C LEU A 110 -8.86 7.87 4.16
N PRO A 111 -8.74 7.53 5.45
CA PRO A 111 -7.44 7.24 6.05
C PRO A 111 -6.66 6.18 5.27
N ALA A 112 -5.33 6.30 5.26
CA ALA A 112 -4.46 5.31 4.62
C ALA A 112 -4.68 3.92 5.23
N ARG A 113 -4.60 2.87 4.39
CA ARG A 113 -4.71 1.47 4.78
C ARG A 113 -3.43 0.73 4.36
N GLY A 114 -3.15 -0.39 5.00
CA GLY A 114 -1.95 -1.18 4.73
C GLY A 114 -0.78 -0.89 5.66
N PHE A 115 -0.88 0.16 6.48
CA PHE A 115 0.05 0.45 7.57
C PHE A 115 -0.72 0.67 8.86
N VAL A 116 -0.19 0.17 9.97
CA VAL A 116 -0.82 0.34 11.31
C VAL A 116 -0.56 1.72 11.91
N THR A 117 0.35 2.49 11.33
CA THR A 117 0.66 3.86 11.75
C THR A 117 0.34 4.84 10.63
N SER A 118 -0.28 5.96 10.98
CA SER A 118 -0.60 7.04 10.06
C SER A 118 0.49 8.11 10.01
N GLU A 119 0.39 9.03 9.05
CA GLU A 119 1.23 10.23 9.03
C GLU A 119 0.95 11.16 10.21
N GLU A 120 -0.29 11.18 10.70
CA GLU A 120 -0.70 11.93 11.86
C GLU A 120 -0.05 11.39 13.14
N ASP A 121 0.05 10.07 13.28
CA ASP A 121 0.79 9.43 14.37
C ASP A 121 2.25 9.87 14.37
N PHE A 122 2.89 9.88 13.20
CA PHE A 122 4.27 10.34 13.08
C PHE A 122 4.38 11.84 13.37
N GLY A 123 3.49 12.66 12.83
CA GLY A 123 3.47 14.11 13.04
C GLY A 123 3.33 14.47 14.52
N SER A 124 2.39 13.84 15.22
CA SER A 124 2.15 14.02 16.65
C SER A 124 3.36 13.61 17.49
N TRP A 125 3.95 12.45 17.18
CA TRP A 125 5.17 12.00 17.83
C TRP A 125 6.34 12.96 17.60
N ALA A 126 6.54 13.43 16.36
CA ALA A 126 7.62 14.32 15.99
C ALA A 126 7.54 15.69 16.68
N GLN A 127 6.31 16.22 16.87
CA GLN A 127 6.08 17.46 17.60
C GLN A 127 6.40 17.32 19.09
N GLY A 128 6.16 16.16 19.70
CA GLY A 128 6.47 15.86 21.09
C GLY A 128 7.93 15.45 21.34
N ALA A 129 8.73 15.25 20.27
CA ALA A 129 10.09 14.81 20.43
C ALA A 129 10.99 15.92 21.02
N THR A 130 11.69 15.60 22.10
CA THR A 130 12.61 16.52 22.78
C THR A 130 13.96 16.67 22.08
N SER A 131 14.26 15.81 21.13
CA SER A 131 15.51 15.79 20.36
C SER A 131 15.31 16.47 19.01
N ALA A 132 16.24 17.34 18.62
CA ALA A 132 16.28 17.91 17.28
C ALA A 132 16.50 16.86 16.16
N ARG A 133 16.97 15.66 16.52
CA ARG A 133 17.18 14.54 15.60
C ARG A 133 16.07 13.51 15.77
N LEU A 134 15.20 13.42 14.78
CA LEU A 134 14.15 12.41 14.73
C LEU A 134 14.76 11.06 14.28
N LEU A 135 14.93 10.15 15.23
CA LEU A 135 15.42 8.79 14.96
C LEU A 135 14.22 7.86 14.76
N MET A 136 14.17 7.17 13.64
CA MET A 136 13.09 6.21 13.33
C MET A 136 13.00 5.07 14.35
N ASP A 137 14.12 4.68 14.96
CA ASP A 137 14.12 3.68 16.04
C ASP A 137 13.29 4.14 17.26
N ASN A 138 13.36 5.42 17.62
CA ASN A 138 12.56 5.97 18.72
C ASN A 138 11.06 6.01 18.36
N PHE A 139 10.73 6.36 17.11
CA PHE A 139 9.34 6.30 16.65
C PHE A 139 8.84 4.85 16.65
N TYR A 140 9.61 3.91 16.13
CA TYR A 140 9.28 2.49 16.13
C TYR A 140 8.99 1.95 17.55
N ARG A 141 9.84 2.30 18.53
CA ARG A 141 9.62 1.93 19.95
C ARG A 141 8.30 2.48 20.46
N SER A 142 8.06 3.78 20.28
CA SER A 142 6.83 4.43 20.75
C SER A 142 5.58 3.80 20.13
N ARG A 143 5.63 3.40 18.88
CA ARG A 143 4.50 2.75 18.20
C ARG A 143 4.28 1.31 18.68
N ARG A 144 5.34 0.55 18.91
CA ARG A 144 5.23 -0.80 19.49
C ARG A 144 4.59 -0.79 20.86
N GLU A 145 5.02 0.13 21.71
CA GLU A 145 4.45 0.33 23.04
C GLU A 145 2.98 0.74 22.99
N ALA A 146 2.64 1.74 22.16
CA ALA A 146 1.28 2.25 22.03
C ALA A 146 0.30 1.22 21.44
N LEU A 147 0.76 0.35 20.54
CA LEU A 147 -0.05 -0.65 19.86
C LEU A 147 -0.01 -2.03 20.53
N GLY A 148 0.88 -2.25 21.49
CA GLY A 148 1.08 -3.55 22.13
C GLY A 148 1.64 -4.63 21.20
N ILE A 149 2.27 -4.23 20.07
CA ILE A 149 2.78 -5.18 19.08
C ILE A 149 4.15 -5.70 19.49
N LEU A 150 4.32 -7.04 19.51
CA LEU A 150 5.54 -7.72 19.97
C LEU A 150 5.99 -7.25 21.37
N MET A 151 5.02 -7.03 22.24
CA MET A 151 5.19 -6.70 23.65
C MET A 151 4.66 -7.85 24.50
N ALA A 152 5.28 -8.10 25.65
CA ALA A 152 4.87 -9.13 26.60
C ALA A 152 5.04 -8.64 28.05
N GLU A 153 4.32 -9.25 28.98
CA GLU A 153 4.58 -9.04 30.41
C GLU A 153 5.79 -9.88 30.85
N ASP A 154 6.70 -9.26 31.57
CA ASP A 154 7.81 -9.98 32.23
C ASP A 154 7.35 -10.66 33.53
N SER A 155 8.26 -11.37 34.19
CA SER A 155 7.99 -12.07 35.45
C SER A 155 7.58 -11.15 36.62
N LYS A 156 7.71 -9.82 36.47
CA LYS A 156 7.36 -8.81 37.44
C LYS A 156 6.09 -8.04 37.05
N GLY A 157 5.43 -8.43 35.96
CA GLY A 157 4.24 -7.75 35.42
C GLY A 157 4.55 -6.45 34.65
N ALA A 158 5.83 -6.21 34.30
CA ALA A 158 6.20 -5.05 33.50
C ALA A 158 6.01 -5.36 32.00
N TRP A 159 5.47 -4.38 31.26
CA TRP A 159 5.27 -4.45 29.82
C TRP A 159 6.58 -4.18 29.10
N VAL A 160 7.17 -5.20 28.50
CA VAL A 160 8.51 -5.17 27.90
C VAL A 160 8.48 -5.69 26.46
N PRO A 161 9.47 -5.32 25.62
CA PRO A 161 9.55 -5.88 24.28
C PRO A 161 9.80 -7.38 24.32
N GLU A 162 9.07 -8.12 23.51
CA GLU A 162 9.27 -9.55 23.30
C GLU A 162 10.71 -9.81 22.86
N GLY A 163 11.38 -10.81 23.48
CA GLY A 163 12.80 -11.07 23.27
C GLY A 163 13.76 -10.09 23.97
N GLY A 164 13.24 -9.21 24.86
CA GLY A 164 14.03 -8.34 25.74
C GLY A 164 14.60 -7.06 25.11
N ARG A 165 14.42 -6.85 23.80
CA ARG A 165 14.87 -5.63 23.09
C ARG A 165 13.97 -5.28 21.92
N PHE A 166 13.95 -4.00 21.54
CA PHE A 166 13.09 -3.52 20.47
C PHE A 166 13.62 -3.82 19.06
N ASN A 167 14.96 -3.90 18.90
CA ASN A 167 15.58 -4.00 17.60
C ASN A 167 16.65 -5.09 17.58
N PHE A 168 16.57 -5.97 16.58
CA PHE A 168 17.49 -7.09 16.34
C PHE A 168 18.31 -6.93 15.04
N ASP A 169 18.23 -5.77 14.36
CA ASP A 169 18.92 -5.54 13.09
C ASP A 169 20.42 -5.74 13.14
N HIS A 170 21.03 -5.53 14.30
CA HIS A 170 22.44 -5.80 14.50
C HIS A 170 22.78 -7.27 14.21
N ASP A 171 21.88 -8.19 14.56
CA ASP A 171 22.09 -9.63 14.37
C ASP A 171 21.93 -10.04 12.90
N ASN A 172 21.21 -9.22 12.10
CA ASN A 172 20.98 -9.47 10.68
C ASN A 172 22.10 -8.95 9.77
N ARG A 173 23.10 -8.25 10.32
CA ARG A 173 24.23 -7.67 9.56
C ARG A 173 25.42 -8.60 9.45
N GLN A 174 25.17 -9.89 9.38
CA GLN A 174 26.22 -10.88 9.15
C GLN A 174 26.58 -10.93 7.66
N PRO A 175 27.88 -10.95 7.30
CA PRO A 175 28.27 -11.15 5.92
C PRO A 175 27.88 -12.57 5.47
N PRO A 176 27.58 -12.76 4.19
CA PRO A 176 27.31 -14.10 3.68
C PRO A 176 28.52 -15.03 3.93
N PRO A 177 28.31 -16.33 4.17
CA PRO A 177 29.36 -17.27 4.36
C PRO A 177 30.35 -17.28 3.18
N LYS A 178 31.64 -17.28 3.46
CA LYS A 178 32.69 -17.34 2.41
C LYS A 178 32.53 -18.60 1.55
N GLY A 179 32.68 -18.43 0.23
CA GLY A 179 32.65 -19.55 -0.72
C GLY A 179 31.25 -20.11 -1.02
N ARG A 180 30.20 -19.35 -0.69
CA ARG A 180 28.83 -19.67 -1.11
C ARG A 180 28.30 -18.61 -2.08
N ASP A 181 27.87 -19.05 -3.26
CA ASP A 181 27.27 -18.18 -4.27
C ASP A 181 25.78 -17.92 -3.99
N SER A 182 25.15 -18.75 -3.18
CA SER A 182 23.77 -18.57 -2.72
C SER A 182 23.60 -19.11 -1.30
N LEU A 183 22.54 -18.66 -0.61
CA LEU A 183 22.16 -19.17 0.72
C LEU A 183 21.41 -20.52 0.66
N GLY A 184 21.27 -21.13 -0.52
CA GLY A 184 20.50 -22.35 -0.71
C GLY A 184 18.99 -22.16 -0.54
N VAL A 185 18.51 -20.91 -0.63
CA VAL A 185 17.07 -20.60 -0.63
C VAL A 185 16.49 -21.01 -1.96
N GLU A 186 15.40 -21.74 -1.95
CA GLU A 186 14.69 -22.10 -3.17
C GLU A 186 14.24 -20.84 -3.94
N PRO A 187 14.21 -20.90 -5.30
CA PRO A 187 13.70 -19.81 -6.07
C PRO A 187 12.27 -19.45 -5.64
N PRO A 188 11.89 -18.16 -5.66
CA PRO A 188 10.53 -17.76 -5.32
C PRO A 188 9.55 -18.43 -6.27
N TRP A 189 8.40 -18.81 -5.71
CA TRP A 189 7.29 -19.32 -6.53
C TRP A 189 6.73 -18.19 -7.39
N TYR A 190 6.53 -18.49 -8.67
CA TYR A 190 5.85 -17.61 -9.60
C TYR A 190 4.54 -18.25 -10.07
N PRO A 191 3.41 -17.50 -10.07
CA PRO A 191 2.17 -18.02 -10.63
C PRO A 191 2.36 -18.33 -12.13
N ARG A 192 1.65 -19.33 -12.63
CA ARG A 192 1.60 -19.60 -14.07
C ARG A 192 0.83 -18.48 -14.74
N GLU A 193 1.38 -17.99 -15.84
CA GLU A 193 0.71 -17.00 -16.67
C GLU A 193 -0.56 -17.57 -17.31
N ASP A 194 -1.64 -16.82 -17.23
CA ASP A 194 -2.90 -17.11 -17.89
C ASP A 194 -3.11 -16.23 -19.15
N GLU A 195 -4.34 -16.13 -19.61
CA GLU A 195 -4.70 -15.37 -20.81
C GLU A 195 -4.53 -13.86 -20.62
N ILE A 196 -4.90 -13.32 -19.45
CA ILE A 196 -4.72 -11.90 -19.12
C ILE A 196 -3.25 -11.51 -19.16
N ASP A 197 -2.37 -12.34 -18.62
CA ASP A 197 -0.93 -12.09 -18.63
C ASP A 197 -0.35 -12.12 -20.04
N ARG A 198 -0.84 -13.03 -20.90
CA ARG A 198 -0.44 -13.09 -22.30
C ARG A 198 -0.87 -11.84 -23.08
N GLU A 199 -2.12 -11.39 -22.90
CA GLU A 199 -2.59 -10.14 -23.50
C GLU A 199 -1.73 -8.94 -23.10
N VAL A 200 -1.38 -8.84 -21.81
CA VAL A 200 -0.51 -7.76 -21.31
C VAL A 200 0.89 -7.86 -21.94
N ARG A 201 1.41 -9.06 -22.12
CA ARG A 201 2.71 -9.27 -22.75
C ARG A 201 2.74 -8.81 -24.20
N GLU A 202 1.67 -9.09 -24.96
CA GLU A 202 1.51 -8.68 -26.35
C GLU A 202 1.31 -7.15 -26.46
N TYR A 203 0.65 -6.57 -25.47
CA TYR A 203 0.38 -5.13 -25.41
C TYR A 203 1.63 -4.30 -25.15
N LEU A 204 2.65 -4.81 -24.44
CA LEU A 204 3.91 -4.16 -24.08
C LEU A 204 5.03 -4.36 -25.09
#